data_5d22e308cd5df729a5a77500da2acb39
#
_entry.id   5d22e308cd5df729a5a77500da2acb39
#
_cell.length_a   1.000
_cell.length_b   1.000
_cell.length_c   1.000
_cell.angle_alpha   90.00
_cell.angle_beta   90.00
_cell.angle_gamma   90.00
#
_symmetry.space_group_name_H-M   'P 1'
#
loop_
_entity.id
_entity.type
_entity.pdbx_description
1 polymer ?
#
loop_
_entity_poly.entity_id
_entity_poly.type
_entity_poly.pdbx_seq_one_letter_code
_entity_poly.pdbx_strand_id
1 'polypeptide(L)' 'MNFTVYSREGCPYCEKIKEVMQLAKLQHRVYDLGTDFTRDEFYDQFGYGSTFPQVVVDNKNLGGCIDAVKYLLEQKII' A
#
# COMPACT_ATOMS: atom_id res chain seq x y z
N MET A 1 -9.31 -8.60 -7.93
CA MET A 1 -8.69 -7.38 -7.35
C MET A 1 -7.19 -7.57 -7.23
N ASN A 2 -6.43 -6.62 -7.74
CA ASN A 2 -4.99 -6.63 -7.62
C ASN A 2 -4.55 -5.50 -6.70
N PHE A 3 -4.03 -5.87 -5.54
CA PHE A 3 -3.51 -4.89 -4.58
C PHE A 3 -2.03 -4.69 -4.79
N THR A 4 -1.58 -3.45 -4.67
CA THR A 4 -0.17 -3.08 -4.70
C THR A 4 0.13 -2.21 -3.49
N VAL A 5 1.18 -2.57 -2.75
CA VAL A 5 1.62 -1.82 -1.59
C VAL A 5 2.97 -1.17 -1.90
N TYR A 6 3.03 0.15 -1.82
CA TYR A 6 4.27 0.91 -1.96
C TYR A 6 4.84 1.13 -0.57
N SER A 7 5.99 0.55 -0.30
CA SER A 7 6.55 0.38 1.02
C SER A 7 7.97 0.96 1.10
N ARG A 8 8.47 1.14 2.31
CA ARG A 8 9.88 1.46 2.56
C ARG A 8 10.36 0.73 3.80
N GLU A 9 11.67 0.61 3.92
CA GLU A 9 12.29 0.00 5.08
C GLU A 9 12.03 0.86 6.34
N GLY A 10 11.89 0.21 7.48
CA GLY A 10 11.70 0.89 8.75
C GLY A 10 10.33 1.55 8.91
N CYS A 11 9.32 1.06 8.23
CA CYS A 11 7.97 1.62 8.26
C CYS A 11 7.01 0.66 8.95
N PRO A 12 6.60 0.94 10.20
CA PRO A 12 5.68 0.05 10.93
C PRO A 12 4.32 -0.15 10.25
N TYR A 13 3.76 0.91 9.69
CA TYR A 13 2.48 0.80 9.00
C TYR A 13 2.59 0.05 7.68
N CYS A 14 3.75 0.09 7.02
CA CYS A 14 4.01 -0.73 5.84
C CYS A 14 3.96 -2.22 6.21
N GLU A 15 4.62 -2.58 7.30
CA GLU A 15 4.61 -3.95 7.80
C GLU A 15 3.19 -4.39 8.20
N LYS A 16 2.45 -3.48 8.81
CA LYS A 16 1.08 -3.76 9.26
C LYS A 16 0.16 -4.09 8.11
N ILE A 17 0.18 -3.28 7.06
CA ILE A 17 -0.72 -3.54 5.91
C ILE A 17 -0.31 -4.81 5.16
N LYS A 18 0.99 -5.08 5.06
CA LYS A 18 1.46 -6.33 4.46
C LYS A 18 0.97 -7.54 5.24
N GLU A 19 1.01 -7.47 6.56
CA GLU A 19 0.50 -8.54 7.43
C GLU A 19 -1.01 -8.75 7.24
N VAL A 20 -1.78 -7.67 7.19
CA VAL A 20 -3.23 -7.75 6.94
C VAL A 20 -3.50 -8.45 5.61
N MET A 21 -2.78 -8.08 4.56
CA MET A 21 -2.94 -8.71 3.24
C MET A 21 -2.64 -10.21 3.28
N GLN A 22 -1.59 -10.59 4.00
CA GLN A 22 -1.20 -12.00 4.13
C GLN A 22 -2.23 -12.79 4.93
N LEU A 23 -2.69 -12.27 6.04
CA LEU A 23 -3.69 -12.93 6.89
C LEU A 23 -5.02 -13.09 6.17
N ALA A 24 -5.39 -12.12 5.38
CA ALA A 24 -6.62 -12.17 4.58
C ALA A 24 -6.45 -13.01 3.30
N LYS A 25 -5.26 -13.51 3.04
CA LYS A 25 -4.93 -14.31 1.84
C LYS A 25 -5.25 -13.56 0.56
N LEU A 26 -5.01 -12.26 0.56
CA LEU A 26 -5.23 -11.42 -0.61
C LEU A 26 -4.01 -11.44 -1.51
N GLN A 27 -4.24 -11.58 -2.81
CA GLN A 27 -3.19 -11.47 -3.80
C GLN A 27 -2.72 -10.02 -3.85
N HIS A 28 -1.41 -9.79 -3.68
CA HIS A 28 -0.87 -8.43 -3.64
C HIS A 28 0.59 -8.42 -4.09
N ARG A 29 1.03 -7.25 -4.52
CA ARG A 29 2.43 -6.97 -4.84
C ARG A 29 2.96 -5.96 -3.84
N VAL A 30 4.24 -6.07 -3.52
CA VAL A 30 4.94 -5.11 -2.68
C VAL A 30 6.08 -4.52 -3.47
N TYR A 31 6.10 -3.20 -3.59
CA TYR A 31 7.22 -2.47 -4.17
C TYR A 31 7.90 -1.69 -3.06
N ASP A 32 9.24 -1.75 -3.05
CA ASP A 32 10.06 -1.13 -2.01
C ASP A 32 10.85 0.06 -2.55
N LEU A 33 10.82 1.14 -1.79
CA LEU A 33 11.60 2.34 -2.09
C LEU A 33 13.10 2.00 -2.19
N GLY A 34 13.72 2.46 -3.26
CA GLY A 34 15.14 2.24 -3.50
C GLY A 34 15.42 1.00 -4.33
N THR A 35 14.60 -0.03 -4.21
CA THR A 35 14.74 -1.27 -4.98
C THR A 35 13.85 -1.24 -6.22
N ASP A 36 12.58 -0.88 -6.04
CA ASP A 36 11.57 -0.97 -7.10
C ASP A 36 11.17 0.39 -7.65
N PHE A 37 11.34 1.45 -6.88
CA PHE A 37 11.02 2.80 -7.31
C PHE A 37 11.87 3.82 -6.54
N THR A 38 11.95 5.02 -7.08
CA THR A 38 12.63 6.14 -6.42
C THR A 38 11.61 7.01 -5.69
N ARG A 39 12.12 7.88 -4.80
CA ARG A 39 11.25 8.83 -4.09
C ARG A 39 10.58 9.79 -5.06
N ASP A 40 11.29 10.23 -6.11
CA ASP A 40 10.71 11.11 -7.13
C ASP A 40 9.58 10.43 -7.89
N GLU A 41 9.76 9.17 -8.27
CA GLU A 41 8.71 8.37 -8.91
C GLU A 41 7.49 8.22 -8.00
N PHE A 42 7.72 8.02 -6.71
CA PHE A 42 6.67 7.91 -5.73
C PHE A 42 5.85 9.21 -5.62
N TYR A 43 6.54 10.34 -5.54
CA TYR A 43 5.87 11.64 -5.46
C TYR A 43 5.16 12.00 -6.76
N ASP A 44 5.69 11.59 -7.90
CA ASP A 44 5.01 11.78 -9.19
C ASP A 44 3.68 11.03 -9.22
N GLN A 45 3.64 9.83 -8.65
CA GLN A 45 2.44 9.01 -8.67
C GLN A 45 1.43 9.41 -7.59
N PHE A 46 1.88 9.72 -6.39
CA PHE A 46 1.01 9.91 -5.23
C PHE A 46 0.92 11.37 -4.75
N GLY A 47 1.79 12.23 -5.24
CA GLY A 47 1.85 13.63 -4.82
C GLY A 47 3.01 13.91 -3.88
N TYR A 48 3.56 15.11 -3.99
CA TYR A 48 4.70 15.55 -3.16
C TYR A 48 4.31 15.51 -1.69
N GLY A 49 5.18 14.94 -0.87
CA GLY A 49 4.95 14.84 0.56
C GLY A 49 4.07 13.67 0.98
N SER A 50 3.69 12.80 0.06
CA SER A 50 2.92 11.60 0.39
C SER A 50 3.70 10.70 1.34
N THR A 51 2.95 10.06 2.26
CA THR A 51 3.53 9.18 3.27
C THR A 51 3.47 7.72 2.84
N PHE A 52 4.22 6.87 3.55
CA PHE A 52 4.22 5.43 3.35
C PHE A 52 3.39 4.75 4.45
N PRO A 53 2.73 3.64 4.14
CA PRO A 53 2.61 3.02 2.83
C PRO A 53 1.57 3.74 1.96
N GLN A 54 1.58 3.44 0.66
CA GLN A 54 0.47 3.78 -0.24
C GLN A 54 -0.05 2.50 -0.85
N VAL A 55 -1.35 2.31 -0.82
CA VAL A 55 -1.99 1.08 -1.31
C VAL A 55 -2.89 1.41 -2.49
N VAL A 56 -2.73 0.62 -3.54
CA VAL A 56 -3.52 0.76 -4.77
C VAL A 56 -4.26 -0.55 -5.01
N VAL A 57 -5.53 -0.47 -5.35
CA VAL A 57 -6.29 -1.62 -5.81
C VAL A 57 -6.72 -1.37 -7.26
N ASP A 58 -6.29 -2.26 -8.15
CA ASP A 58 -6.42 -2.07 -9.59
C ASP A 58 -5.82 -0.72 -9.97
N ASN A 59 -6.61 0.27 -10.35
CA ASN A 59 -6.11 1.61 -10.67
C ASN A 59 -6.57 2.67 -9.67
N LYS A 60 -7.04 2.24 -8.50
CA LYS A 60 -7.59 3.15 -7.49
C LYS A 60 -6.64 3.29 -6.31
N ASN A 61 -6.23 4.52 -6.01
CA ASN A 61 -5.44 4.82 -4.83
C ASN A 61 -6.32 4.77 -3.59
N LEU A 62 -5.97 3.92 -2.64
CA LEU A 62 -6.70 3.82 -1.38
C LEU A 62 -6.15 4.74 -0.31
N GLY A 63 -4.86 5.06 -0.40
CA GLY A 63 -4.17 5.85 0.63
C GLY A 63 -3.27 4.97 1.49
N GLY A 64 -3.12 5.33 2.76
CA GLY A 64 -2.24 4.64 3.69
C GLY A 64 -2.84 3.37 4.27
N CYS A 65 -2.20 2.86 5.32
CA CYS A 65 -2.61 1.62 5.99
C CYS A 65 -4.05 1.70 6.51
N ILE A 66 -4.39 2.77 7.22
CA ILE A 66 -5.72 2.92 7.81
C ILE A 66 -6.79 2.99 6.74
N ASP A 67 -6.55 3.77 5.69
CA ASP A 67 -7.48 3.90 4.58
C ASP A 67 -7.68 2.58 3.85
N ALA A 68 -6.60 1.83 3.66
CA ALA A 68 -6.66 0.52 3.01
C ALA A 68 -7.47 -0.48 3.84
N VAL A 69 -7.24 -0.53 5.15
CA VAL A 69 -8.00 -1.40 6.05
C VAL A 69 -9.49 -1.03 6.02
N LYS A 70 -9.78 0.25 6.06
CA LYS A 70 -11.15 0.75 5.98
C LYS A 70 -11.84 0.29 4.70
N TYR A 71 -11.14 0.37 3.56
CA TYR A 71 -11.65 -0.11 2.29
C TYR A 71 -11.97 -1.61 2.34
N LEU A 72 -11.03 -2.40 2.90
CA LEU A 72 -11.22 -3.85 3.02
C LEU A 72 -12.42 -4.20 3.88
N LEU A 73 -12.64 -3.45 4.97
CA LEU A 73 -13.80 -3.63 5.83
C LEU A 73 -15.10 -3.25 5.12
N GLU A 74 -15.10 -2.12 4.42
CA GLU A 74 -16.28 -1.63 3.69
C GLU A 74 -16.69 -2.58 2.57
N GLN A 75 -15.71 -3.20 1.92
CA GLN A 75 -15.94 -4.17 0.86
C GLN A 75 -16.20 -5.58 1.39
N LYS A 76 -16.20 -5.76 2.71
CA LYS A 76 -16.39 -7.04 3.38
C LYS A 76 -15.38 -8.10 2.94
N ILE A 77 -14.15 -7.66 2.69
CA ILE A 77 -13.05 -8.55 2.33
C ILE A 77 -12.40 -9.14 3.58
N ILE A 78 -12.42 -8.35 4.66
CA ILE A 78 -11.93 -8.80 5.97
C ILE A 78 -12.98 -8.59 7.06
#